data_ee467be96bc7a7bcfb51fdc28a998088
#
_entry.id   ee467be96bc7a7bcfb51fdc28a998088
#
_cell.length_a   1.000
_cell.length_b   1.000
_cell.length_c   1.000
_cell.angle_alpha   90.00
_cell.angle_beta   90.00
_cell.angle_gamma   90.00
#
_symmetry.space_group_name_H-M   'P 1'
#
loop_
_entity.id
_entity.type
_entity.pdbx_description
1 polymer ?
#
loop_
_entity_poly.entity_id
_entity_poly.type
_entity_poly.pdbx_seq_one_letter_code
_entity_poly.pdbx_strand_id
1 'polypeptide(L)'
;AARGAGDPHRLAAPLAAAGRAIAPALLALTLVLPFLPGVGRYEIDLGILVLTYVMLGWGLNIVVGLAGLLDLGYVAFYAVGAYAYALLALNFGLSFWVCLPLAGILAAFWGVLLGFPVLRLRGDYLAIVTLAFGEIIRIVVTNWVSLTNGPNGLSGIPRPSFFGLPFSMSGEPDTFAGYFGLTPSPLHRFIFLYYLILALALLTNWVTLRLRRQPLGRAWEAMREDEVACRALGINITVTKLTAFALGAMFGGFAGAFFATRQAFISPESFTFIESAMILAIVVLGGMGSQIGVAIAALVMIGGFELFRDLAEWRMLVFGGTMVLIMVLRPRGLVGTRTPSIALGRRRTIDASLVGEGR
;
A
#
# COMPACT_ATOMS: atom_id res chain seq x y z
N ALA A 1 16.78 -46.65 12.25
CA ALA A 1 17.44 -45.80 11.23
C ALA A 1 16.51 -44.60 10.96
N ALA A 2 16.65 -43.55 11.75
CA ALA A 2 15.97 -42.25 11.54
C ALA A 2 16.77 -41.46 10.53
N ARG A 3 16.27 -41.31 9.31
CA ARG A 3 16.79 -40.41 8.30
C ARG A 3 16.51 -38.98 8.75
N GLY A 4 17.58 -38.18 8.87
CA GLY A 4 17.54 -36.79 9.28
C GLY A 4 16.59 -35.96 8.43
N ALA A 5 15.53 -35.47 9.02
CA ALA A 5 14.75 -34.37 8.48
C ALA A 5 15.65 -33.13 8.54
N GLY A 6 16.10 -32.67 7.37
CA GLY A 6 16.90 -31.47 7.24
C GLY A 6 16.21 -30.32 7.95
N ASP A 7 16.94 -29.68 8.85
CA ASP A 7 16.50 -28.59 9.71
C ASP A 7 15.96 -27.44 8.85
N PRO A 8 14.65 -27.14 8.83
CA PRO A 8 14.09 -26.09 7.98
C PRO A 8 14.62 -24.69 8.35
N HIS A 9 15.29 -24.57 9.50
CA HIS A 9 15.92 -23.33 9.96
C HIS A 9 17.26 -23.02 9.27
N ARG A 10 17.92 -23.99 8.64
CA ARG A 10 19.23 -23.74 7.98
C ARG A 10 19.09 -22.96 6.67
N LEU A 11 17.97 -23.07 5.96
CA LEU A 11 17.71 -22.30 4.73
C LEU A 11 17.04 -20.94 4.98
N ALA A 12 16.42 -20.76 6.15
CA ALA A 12 15.77 -19.49 6.51
C ALA A 12 16.78 -18.40 6.93
N ALA A 13 17.93 -18.78 7.47
CA ALA A 13 18.93 -17.83 7.94
C ALA A 13 19.59 -16.99 6.81
N PRO A 14 20.02 -17.57 5.66
CA PRO A 14 20.60 -16.81 4.55
C PRO A 14 19.55 -15.94 3.86
N LEU A 15 18.29 -16.38 3.74
CA LEU A 15 17.18 -15.59 3.19
C LEU A 15 16.82 -14.40 4.10
N ALA A 16 16.86 -14.56 5.40
CA ALA A 16 16.64 -13.47 6.35
C ALA A 16 17.81 -12.47 6.37
N ALA A 17 19.03 -12.93 6.19
CA ALA A 17 20.22 -12.08 6.05
C ALA A 17 20.19 -11.32 4.72
N ALA A 18 19.84 -12.00 3.61
CA ALA A 18 19.65 -11.37 2.31
C ALA A 18 18.54 -10.31 2.36
N GLY A 19 17.40 -10.57 3.02
CA GLY A 19 16.32 -9.60 3.22
C GLY A 19 16.76 -8.35 3.98
N ARG A 20 17.69 -8.48 4.95
CA ARG A 20 18.25 -7.32 5.67
C ARG A 20 19.15 -6.46 4.78
N ALA A 21 19.81 -7.01 3.79
CA ALA A 21 20.63 -6.27 2.85
C ALA A 21 19.82 -5.70 1.67
N ILE A 22 18.80 -6.41 1.22
CA ILE A 22 17.94 -6.01 0.10
C ILE A 22 17.15 -4.73 0.42
N ALA A 23 16.59 -4.60 1.62
CA ALA A 23 15.80 -3.43 2.00
C ALA A 23 16.59 -2.11 1.94
N PRO A 24 17.78 -1.98 2.57
CA PRO A 24 18.57 -0.76 2.46
C PRO A 24 19.12 -0.54 1.04
N ALA A 25 19.42 -1.61 0.29
CA ALA A 25 19.86 -1.51 -1.10
C ALA A 25 18.75 -0.96 -2.01
N LEU A 26 17.52 -1.46 -1.88
CA LEU A 26 16.36 -0.92 -2.60
C LEU A 26 16.09 0.54 -2.22
N LEU A 27 16.18 0.88 -0.94
CA LEU A 27 16.00 2.26 -0.48
C LEU A 27 17.09 3.17 -1.03
N ALA A 28 18.34 2.76 -1.02
CA ALA A 28 19.44 3.53 -1.59
C ALA A 28 19.25 3.73 -3.11
N LEU A 29 18.85 2.67 -3.82
CA LEU A 29 18.56 2.73 -5.25
C LEU A 29 17.43 3.72 -5.54
N THR A 30 16.31 3.67 -4.79
CA THR A 30 15.18 4.59 -4.98
C THR A 30 15.56 6.04 -4.65
N LEU A 31 16.42 6.28 -3.65
CA LEU A 31 16.90 7.63 -3.34
C LEU A 31 17.80 8.22 -4.42
N VAL A 32 18.65 7.41 -5.04
CA VAL A 32 19.64 7.85 -6.03
C VAL A 32 19.07 7.89 -7.44
N LEU A 33 18.00 7.15 -7.72
CA LEU A 33 17.43 6.97 -9.05
C LEU A 33 17.24 8.27 -9.85
N PRO A 34 16.68 9.38 -9.32
CA PRO A 34 16.51 10.62 -10.09
C PRO A 34 17.80 11.32 -10.49
N PHE A 35 18.94 10.98 -9.88
CA PHE A 35 20.25 11.59 -10.14
C PHE A 35 21.15 10.72 -11.01
N LEU A 36 20.73 9.51 -11.38
CA LEU A 36 21.52 8.64 -12.25
C LEU A 36 21.62 9.25 -13.66
N PRO A 37 22.80 9.24 -14.26
CA PRO A 37 22.97 9.68 -15.64
C PRO A 37 22.17 8.76 -16.58
N GLY A 38 21.37 9.36 -17.46
CA GLY A 38 20.49 8.61 -18.39
C GLY A 38 19.05 8.47 -17.92
N VAL A 39 18.72 8.83 -16.69
CA VAL A 39 17.34 8.84 -16.19
C VAL A 39 16.63 10.12 -16.66
N GLY A 40 15.63 9.94 -17.52
CA GLY A 40 14.79 11.01 -18.02
C GLY A 40 13.46 11.13 -17.28
N ARG A 41 12.55 11.91 -17.87
CA ARG A 41 11.21 12.13 -17.35
C ARG A 41 10.40 10.82 -17.25
N TYR A 42 10.57 9.93 -18.22
CA TYR A 42 9.84 8.67 -18.32
C TYR A 42 10.16 7.73 -17.14
N GLU A 43 11.44 7.54 -16.86
CA GLU A 43 11.90 6.64 -15.78
C GLU A 43 11.47 7.17 -14.41
N ILE A 44 11.49 8.50 -14.21
CA ILE A 44 11.01 9.11 -12.96
C ILE A 44 9.50 8.92 -12.82
N ASP A 45 8.73 9.11 -13.90
CA ASP A 45 7.28 8.90 -13.90
C ASP A 45 6.89 7.45 -13.64
N LEU A 46 7.64 6.50 -14.22
CA LEU A 46 7.51 5.07 -13.92
C LEU A 46 7.82 4.78 -12.44
N GLY A 47 8.89 5.37 -11.91
CA GLY A 47 9.24 5.26 -10.50
C GLY A 47 8.13 5.78 -9.57
N ILE A 48 7.50 6.91 -9.92
CA ILE A 48 6.33 7.45 -9.20
C ILE A 48 5.17 6.45 -9.23
N LEU A 49 4.90 5.84 -10.38
CA LEU A 49 3.85 4.85 -10.51
C LEU A 49 4.11 3.62 -9.63
N VAL A 50 5.32 3.05 -9.72
CA VAL A 50 5.74 1.91 -8.89
C VAL A 50 5.60 2.24 -7.40
N LEU A 51 6.09 3.39 -6.94
CA LEU A 51 6.00 3.81 -5.53
C LEU A 51 4.55 4.02 -5.08
N THR A 52 3.67 4.48 -5.96
CA THR A 52 2.23 4.60 -5.67
C THR A 52 1.62 3.22 -5.40
N TYR A 53 1.93 2.22 -6.23
CA TYR A 53 1.46 0.86 -6.00
C TYR A 53 2.14 0.17 -4.81
N VAL A 54 3.39 0.50 -4.50
CA VAL A 54 4.05 0.07 -3.25
C VAL A 54 3.29 0.59 -2.05
N MET A 55 2.93 1.87 -2.05
CA MET A 55 2.17 2.50 -0.96
C MET A 55 0.77 1.88 -0.82
N LEU A 56 0.04 1.72 -1.93
CA LEU A 56 -1.26 1.05 -1.96
C LEU A 56 -1.16 -0.39 -1.47
N GLY A 57 -0.16 -1.13 -1.95
CA GLY A 57 0.11 -2.50 -1.51
C GLY A 57 0.43 -2.59 -0.01
N TRP A 58 1.22 -1.67 0.53
CA TRP A 58 1.50 -1.63 1.98
C TRP A 58 0.27 -1.27 2.80
N GLY A 59 -0.60 -0.37 2.31
CA GLY A 59 -1.89 -0.07 2.94
C GLY A 59 -2.82 -1.28 2.98
N LEU A 60 -3.01 -1.94 1.83
CA LEU A 60 -3.81 -3.17 1.75
C LEU A 60 -3.21 -4.32 2.57
N ASN A 61 -1.88 -4.40 2.64
CA ASN A 61 -1.17 -5.42 3.42
C ASN A 61 -1.44 -5.32 4.93
N ILE A 62 -1.90 -4.19 5.45
CA ILE A 62 -2.38 -4.09 6.84
C ILE A 62 -3.67 -4.91 6.99
N VAL A 63 -4.60 -4.77 6.06
CA VAL A 63 -5.91 -5.42 6.10
C VAL A 63 -5.79 -6.91 5.77
N VAL A 64 -5.21 -7.22 4.60
CA VAL A 64 -5.10 -8.61 4.10
C VAL A 64 -3.93 -9.34 4.75
N GLY A 65 -2.79 -8.69 4.83
CA GLY A 65 -1.55 -9.33 5.26
C GLY A 65 -1.44 -9.51 6.78
N LEU A 66 -1.76 -8.49 7.57
CA LEU A 66 -1.63 -8.54 9.02
C LEU A 66 -2.93 -8.99 9.70
N ALA A 67 -4.08 -8.42 9.33
CA ALA A 67 -5.36 -8.76 9.95
C ALA A 67 -6.05 -9.98 9.33
N GLY A 68 -5.64 -10.43 8.15
CA GLY A 68 -6.20 -11.60 7.47
C GLY A 68 -7.60 -11.39 6.90
N LEU A 69 -7.97 -10.13 6.64
CA LEU A 69 -9.27 -9.75 6.12
C LEU A 69 -9.18 -9.53 4.61
N LEU A 70 -9.76 -10.41 3.82
CA LEU A 70 -9.71 -10.31 2.36
C LEU A 70 -10.57 -9.13 1.89
N ASP A 71 -9.94 -8.14 1.29
CA ASP A 71 -10.57 -6.90 0.79
C ASP A 71 -10.36 -6.76 -0.72
N LEU A 72 -11.44 -6.85 -1.49
CA LEU A 72 -11.48 -6.65 -2.93
C LEU A 72 -11.99 -5.25 -3.32
N GLY A 73 -12.44 -4.47 -2.36
CA GLY A 73 -12.96 -3.12 -2.54
C GLY A 73 -11.95 -2.01 -2.21
N TYR A 74 -10.68 -2.32 -2.05
CA TYR A 74 -9.67 -1.37 -1.58
C TYR A 74 -9.55 -0.11 -2.45
N VAL A 75 -9.82 -0.22 -3.75
CA VAL A 75 -9.86 0.91 -4.68
C VAL A 75 -10.87 1.98 -4.28
N ALA A 76 -11.92 1.63 -3.53
CA ALA A 76 -12.89 2.58 -3.01
C ALA A 76 -12.24 3.64 -2.11
N PHE A 77 -11.32 3.25 -1.23
CA PHE A 77 -10.61 4.17 -0.35
C PHE A 77 -9.63 5.06 -1.12
N TYR A 78 -9.03 4.49 -2.16
CA TYR A 78 -8.22 5.23 -3.13
C TYR A 78 -9.05 6.29 -3.85
N ALA A 79 -10.27 5.94 -4.32
CA ALA A 79 -11.22 6.86 -4.95
C ALA A 79 -11.67 7.95 -3.97
N VAL A 80 -12.10 7.58 -2.76
CA VAL A 80 -12.53 8.54 -1.73
C VAL A 80 -11.43 9.55 -1.44
N GLY A 81 -10.17 9.11 -1.30
CA GLY A 81 -9.04 10.00 -1.09
C GLY A 81 -8.81 10.95 -2.25
N ALA A 82 -8.88 10.47 -3.49
CA ALA A 82 -8.71 11.27 -4.70
C ALA A 82 -9.81 12.33 -4.85
N TYR A 83 -11.08 11.94 -4.70
CA TYR A 83 -12.20 12.86 -4.79
C TYR A 83 -12.25 13.83 -3.61
N ALA A 84 -11.95 13.38 -2.38
CA ALA A 84 -11.84 14.26 -1.21
C ALA A 84 -10.80 15.36 -1.45
N TYR A 85 -9.60 14.99 -1.92
CA TYR A 85 -8.58 15.97 -2.27
C TYR A 85 -9.06 16.94 -3.35
N ALA A 86 -9.59 16.43 -4.46
CA ALA A 86 -10.01 17.25 -5.58
C ALA A 86 -11.12 18.24 -5.19
N LEU A 87 -12.12 17.78 -4.47
CA LEU A 87 -13.25 18.63 -4.02
C LEU A 87 -12.81 19.68 -3.00
N LEU A 88 -11.96 19.33 -2.05
CA LEU A 88 -11.43 20.28 -1.08
C LEU A 88 -10.55 21.35 -1.74
N ALA A 89 -9.71 20.94 -2.69
CA ALA A 89 -8.83 21.87 -3.39
C ALA A 89 -9.60 22.78 -4.36
N LEU A 90 -10.59 22.26 -5.11
CA LEU A 90 -11.35 23.04 -6.11
C LEU A 90 -12.39 23.97 -5.47
N ASN A 91 -13.12 23.49 -4.45
CA ASN A 91 -14.23 24.28 -3.87
C ASN A 91 -13.77 25.22 -2.75
N PHE A 92 -12.74 24.84 -1.97
CA PHE A 92 -12.27 25.63 -0.84
C PHE A 92 -10.89 26.26 -1.06
N GLY A 93 -10.23 25.97 -2.19
CA GLY A 93 -8.90 26.51 -2.48
C GLY A 93 -7.81 26.09 -1.48
N LEU A 94 -8.01 24.96 -0.79
CA LEU A 94 -7.08 24.52 0.24
C LEU A 94 -5.79 23.99 -0.40
N SER A 95 -4.67 24.25 0.28
CA SER A 95 -3.36 23.78 -0.19
C SER A 95 -3.24 22.24 -0.11
N PHE A 96 -2.35 21.68 -0.94
CA PHE A 96 -2.05 20.25 -0.95
C PHE A 96 -1.74 19.69 0.45
N TRP A 97 -0.95 20.42 1.24
CA TRP A 97 -0.48 20.00 2.55
C TRP A 97 -1.60 19.85 3.59
N VAL A 98 -2.69 20.59 3.43
CA VAL A 98 -3.89 20.50 4.28
C VAL A 98 -4.85 19.43 3.73
N CYS A 99 -5.03 19.39 2.41
CA CYS A 99 -5.93 18.43 1.77
C CYS A 99 -5.46 16.97 1.92
N LEU A 100 -4.16 16.72 1.90
CA LEU A 100 -3.59 15.37 2.01
C LEU A 100 -4.01 14.67 3.32
N PRO A 101 -3.76 15.22 4.53
CA PRO A 101 -4.20 14.58 5.76
C PRO A 101 -5.73 14.50 5.87
N LEU A 102 -6.48 15.48 5.39
CA LEU A 102 -7.94 15.44 5.38
C LEU A 102 -8.47 14.33 4.50
N ALA A 103 -7.90 14.12 3.30
CA ALA A 103 -8.27 13.02 2.42
C ALA A 103 -8.03 11.65 3.07
N GLY A 104 -6.91 11.50 3.78
CA GLY A 104 -6.64 10.28 4.54
C GLY A 104 -7.61 10.05 5.70
N ILE A 105 -7.96 11.09 6.45
CA ILE A 105 -8.94 11.01 7.54
C ILE A 105 -10.33 10.66 6.99
N LEU A 106 -10.76 11.29 5.91
CA LEU A 106 -12.03 10.97 5.25
C LEU A 106 -12.06 9.54 4.73
N ALA A 107 -10.96 9.06 4.12
CA ALA A 107 -10.86 7.68 3.70
C ALA A 107 -10.88 6.71 4.90
N ALA A 108 -10.22 7.03 6.01
CA ALA A 108 -10.27 6.25 7.24
C ALA A 108 -11.68 6.18 7.83
N PHE A 109 -12.41 7.31 7.81
CA PHE A 109 -13.83 7.36 8.23
C PHE A 109 -14.69 6.43 7.38
N TRP A 110 -14.52 6.45 6.04
CA TRP A 110 -15.19 5.51 5.15
C TRP A 110 -14.76 4.07 5.41
N GLY A 111 -13.50 3.83 5.74
CA GLY A 111 -13.01 2.51 6.15
C GLY A 111 -13.72 1.96 7.39
N VAL A 112 -13.98 2.82 8.38
CA VAL A 112 -14.78 2.44 9.57
C VAL A 112 -16.24 2.21 9.20
N LEU A 113 -16.83 3.12 8.40
CA LEU A 113 -18.24 3.05 7.98
C LEU A 113 -18.53 1.77 7.20
N LEU A 114 -17.67 1.42 6.24
CA LEU A 114 -17.78 0.21 5.45
C LEU A 114 -17.39 -1.05 6.25
N GLY A 115 -16.41 -0.92 7.13
CA GLY A 115 -15.98 -2.01 8.01
C GLY A 115 -17.09 -2.48 8.94
N PHE A 116 -17.96 -1.58 9.44
CA PHE A 116 -18.98 -1.90 10.42
C PHE A 116 -19.99 -2.98 9.96
N PRO A 117 -20.64 -2.89 8.77
CA PRO A 117 -21.55 -3.95 8.30
C PRO A 117 -20.81 -5.25 7.96
N VAL A 118 -19.53 -5.15 7.61
CA VAL A 118 -18.69 -6.25 7.16
C VAL A 118 -18.13 -7.08 8.33
N LEU A 119 -18.17 -6.57 9.57
CA LEU A 119 -17.61 -7.22 10.76
C LEU A 119 -18.11 -8.64 11.01
N ARG A 120 -19.33 -8.96 10.61
CA ARG A 120 -19.96 -10.26 10.80
C ARG A 120 -19.55 -11.30 9.75
N LEU A 121 -18.97 -10.83 8.65
CA LEU A 121 -18.61 -11.68 7.51
C LEU A 121 -17.18 -12.21 7.67
N ARG A 122 -16.93 -13.37 7.04
CA ARG A 122 -15.64 -14.07 7.09
C ARG A 122 -15.30 -14.64 5.71
N GLY A 123 -14.01 -14.76 5.45
CA GLY A 123 -13.49 -15.37 4.23
C GLY A 123 -14.03 -14.73 2.96
N ASP A 124 -14.54 -15.55 2.05
CA ASP A 124 -14.98 -15.12 0.71
C ASP A 124 -16.20 -14.18 0.73
N TYR A 125 -17.10 -14.34 1.71
CA TYR A 125 -18.24 -13.44 1.87
C TYR A 125 -17.80 -12.01 2.19
N LEU A 126 -16.74 -11.87 2.96
CA LEU A 126 -16.12 -10.58 3.25
C LEU A 126 -15.62 -9.92 1.94
N ALA A 127 -14.91 -10.69 1.12
CA ALA A 127 -14.36 -10.22 -0.14
C ALA A 127 -15.44 -9.78 -1.14
N ILE A 128 -16.53 -10.56 -1.26
CA ILE A 128 -17.65 -10.22 -2.15
C ILE A 128 -18.33 -8.92 -1.72
N VAL A 129 -18.53 -8.73 -0.42
CA VAL A 129 -19.19 -7.53 0.10
C VAL A 129 -18.28 -6.30 -0.01
N THR A 130 -17.00 -6.41 0.24
CA THR A 130 -16.06 -5.29 0.04
C THR A 130 -15.96 -4.90 -1.44
N LEU A 131 -15.98 -5.88 -2.36
CA LEU A 131 -16.09 -5.62 -3.81
C LEU A 131 -17.36 -4.84 -4.14
N ALA A 132 -18.51 -5.30 -3.62
CA ALA A 132 -19.79 -4.61 -3.85
C ALA A 132 -19.76 -3.16 -3.34
N PHE A 133 -19.15 -2.90 -2.18
CA PHE A 133 -18.96 -1.53 -1.69
C PHE A 133 -18.04 -0.71 -2.58
N GLY A 134 -16.99 -1.30 -3.14
CA GLY A 134 -16.13 -0.64 -4.13
C GLY A 134 -16.93 -0.16 -5.34
N GLU A 135 -17.76 -1.03 -5.90
CA GLU A 135 -18.64 -0.70 -7.02
C GLU A 135 -19.73 0.31 -6.65
N ILE A 136 -20.31 0.23 -5.44
CA ILE A 136 -21.28 1.22 -4.96
C ILE A 136 -20.66 2.61 -4.92
N ILE A 137 -19.44 2.77 -4.38
CA ILE A 137 -18.75 4.07 -4.35
C ILE A 137 -18.51 4.56 -5.78
N ARG A 138 -18.04 3.70 -6.68
CA ARG A 138 -17.83 4.05 -8.09
C ARG A 138 -19.13 4.52 -8.75
N ILE A 139 -20.24 3.80 -8.55
CA ILE A 139 -21.57 4.16 -9.08
C ILE A 139 -22.06 5.49 -8.49
N VAL A 140 -21.90 5.71 -7.18
CA VAL A 140 -22.27 6.97 -6.53
C VAL A 140 -21.47 8.13 -7.14
N VAL A 141 -20.16 7.99 -7.28
CA VAL A 141 -19.29 9.01 -7.87
C VAL A 141 -19.67 9.28 -9.34
N THR A 142 -20.04 8.24 -10.09
CA THR A 142 -20.46 8.38 -11.50
C THR A 142 -21.81 9.10 -11.65
N ASN A 143 -22.74 8.87 -10.73
CA ASN A 143 -24.11 9.42 -10.84
C ASN A 143 -24.28 10.75 -10.10
N TRP A 144 -23.39 11.14 -9.21
CA TRP A 144 -23.49 12.40 -8.48
C TRP A 144 -22.91 13.57 -9.28
N VAL A 145 -23.51 13.85 -10.42
CA VAL A 145 -23.02 14.85 -11.40
C VAL A 145 -22.81 16.23 -10.79
N SER A 146 -23.69 16.68 -9.89
CA SER A 146 -23.60 18.00 -9.27
C SER A 146 -22.35 18.20 -8.39
N LEU A 147 -21.75 17.13 -7.86
CA LEU A 147 -20.59 17.21 -6.96
C LEU A 147 -19.31 16.75 -7.68
N THR A 148 -19.37 15.63 -8.39
CA THR A 148 -18.21 14.94 -8.95
C THR A 148 -18.06 15.16 -10.45
N ASN A 149 -18.98 15.90 -11.09
CA ASN A 149 -19.11 16.03 -12.55
C ASN A 149 -19.36 14.66 -13.26
N GLY A 150 -19.68 13.63 -12.51
CA GLY A 150 -20.07 12.31 -13.00
C GLY A 150 -19.02 11.65 -13.91
N PRO A 151 -19.41 11.06 -15.06
CA PRO A 151 -18.49 10.38 -15.96
C PRO A 151 -17.41 11.29 -16.54
N ASN A 152 -17.66 12.60 -16.65
CA ASN A 152 -16.72 13.57 -17.20
C ASN A 152 -15.51 13.80 -16.28
N GLY A 153 -15.64 13.45 -15.00
CA GLY A 153 -14.60 13.61 -14.01
C GLY A 153 -14.31 15.07 -13.61
N LEU A 154 -13.37 15.24 -12.71
CA LEU A 154 -12.91 16.54 -12.22
C LEU A 154 -11.57 16.89 -12.87
N SER A 155 -11.49 18.05 -13.50
CA SER A 155 -10.29 18.61 -14.11
C SER A 155 -9.85 19.89 -13.40
N GLY A 156 -8.61 20.35 -13.70
CA GLY A 156 -8.09 21.58 -13.11
C GLY A 156 -7.68 21.43 -11.64
N ILE A 157 -7.45 20.21 -11.17
CA ILE A 157 -7.03 19.95 -9.80
C ILE A 157 -5.67 20.61 -9.54
N PRO A 158 -5.54 21.45 -8.49
CA PRO A 158 -4.29 22.12 -8.18
C PRO A 158 -3.14 21.15 -7.98
N ARG A 159 -2.01 21.47 -8.61
CA ARG A 159 -0.78 20.71 -8.44
C ARG A 159 -0.08 21.11 -7.14
N PRO A 160 0.70 20.20 -6.52
CA PRO A 160 1.39 20.56 -5.30
C PRO A 160 2.45 21.62 -5.57
N SER A 161 2.51 22.60 -4.70
CA SER A 161 3.58 23.58 -4.63
C SER A 161 4.57 23.20 -3.53
N PHE A 162 5.82 23.60 -3.68
CA PHE A 162 6.80 23.44 -2.61
C PHE A 162 6.58 24.56 -1.57
N PHE A 163 5.75 24.29 -0.55
CA PHE A 163 5.41 25.23 0.52
C PHE A 163 5.00 26.64 0.05
N GLY A 164 4.23 26.72 -1.05
CA GLY A 164 3.77 27.97 -1.63
C GLY A 164 4.50 28.38 -2.91
N LEU A 165 5.67 27.81 -3.21
CA LEU A 165 6.42 28.06 -4.44
C LEU A 165 5.92 27.16 -5.58
N PRO A 166 5.29 27.69 -6.63
CA PRO A 166 4.82 26.88 -7.75
C PRO A 166 5.98 26.43 -8.65
N PHE A 167 5.82 25.26 -9.27
CA PHE A 167 6.75 24.77 -10.29
C PHE A 167 6.37 25.34 -11.67
N SER A 168 6.55 26.63 -11.87
CA SER A 168 6.34 27.28 -13.18
C SER A 168 7.64 27.40 -13.95
N MET A 169 7.52 27.58 -15.28
CA MET A 169 8.66 27.77 -16.17
C MET A 169 9.00 29.26 -16.37
N SER A 170 8.32 30.18 -15.67
CA SER A 170 8.47 31.62 -15.87
C SER A 170 9.80 32.21 -15.35
N GLY A 171 10.53 31.45 -14.50
CA GLY A 171 11.78 31.94 -13.92
C GLY A 171 11.63 33.15 -12.98
N GLU A 172 10.40 33.48 -12.60
CA GLU A 172 10.12 34.57 -11.64
C GLU A 172 10.63 34.19 -10.24
N PRO A 173 11.03 35.19 -9.42
CA PRO A 173 11.58 34.96 -8.08
C PRO A 173 10.62 34.21 -7.15
N ASP A 174 9.31 34.30 -7.40
CA ASP A 174 8.27 33.60 -6.62
C ASP A 174 8.05 32.15 -7.05
N THR A 175 8.90 31.59 -7.93
CA THR A 175 8.85 30.21 -8.37
C THR A 175 9.95 29.38 -7.72
N PHE A 176 9.75 28.06 -7.66
CA PHE A 176 10.77 27.14 -7.12
C PHE A 176 12.14 27.34 -7.79
N ALA A 177 12.18 27.40 -9.13
CA ALA A 177 13.43 27.58 -9.87
C ALA A 177 14.07 28.97 -9.61
N GLY A 178 13.26 30.02 -9.55
CA GLY A 178 13.75 31.39 -9.27
C GLY A 178 14.30 31.52 -7.85
N TYR A 179 13.62 30.97 -6.86
CA TYR A 179 14.06 31.00 -5.45
C TYR A 179 15.40 30.30 -5.21
N PHE A 180 15.61 29.14 -5.85
CA PHE A 180 16.84 28.34 -5.71
C PHE A 180 17.90 28.65 -6.77
N GLY A 181 17.66 29.62 -7.66
CA GLY A 181 18.61 30.01 -8.73
C GLY A 181 18.86 28.89 -9.75
N LEU A 182 17.89 27.98 -9.93
CA LEU A 182 17.98 26.84 -10.84
C LEU A 182 17.42 27.21 -12.22
N THR A 183 17.93 26.56 -13.27
CA THR A 183 17.34 26.67 -14.60
C THR A 183 15.93 26.08 -14.61
N PRO A 184 14.90 26.86 -15.06
CA PRO A 184 13.54 26.36 -15.10
C PRO A 184 13.42 25.07 -15.92
N SER A 185 13.02 23.97 -15.29
CA SER A 185 12.86 22.68 -15.95
C SER A 185 11.59 21.97 -15.46
N PRO A 186 10.82 21.37 -16.36
CA PRO A 186 9.66 20.55 -15.97
C PRO A 186 10.07 19.34 -15.11
N LEU A 187 11.34 18.92 -15.17
CA LEU A 187 11.88 17.79 -14.43
C LEU A 187 11.83 18.01 -12.91
N HIS A 188 12.02 19.26 -12.44
CA HIS A 188 11.98 19.59 -11.00
C HIS A 188 10.66 19.17 -10.35
N ARG A 189 9.53 19.35 -11.05
CA ARG A 189 8.22 18.91 -10.56
C ARG A 189 8.13 17.39 -10.43
N PHE A 190 8.64 16.64 -11.42
CA PHE A 190 8.62 15.18 -11.37
C PHE A 190 9.53 14.64 -10.27
N ILE A 191 10.70 15.22 -10.08
CA ILE A 191 11.61 14.89 -8.98
C ILE A 191 10.92 15.17 -7.63
N PHE A 192 10.26 16.32 -7.49
CA PHE A 192 9.52 16.64 -6.27
C PHE A 192 8.40 15.62 -5.99
N LEU A 193 7.58 15.30 -7.00
CA LEU A 193 6.52 14.28 -6.88
C LEU A 193 7.09 12.91 -6.52
N TYR A 194 8.23 12.56 -7.09
CA TYR A 194 8.92 11.30 -6.79
C TYR A 194 9.34 11.21 -5.32
N TYR A 195 9.98 12.24 -4.79
CA TYR A 195 10.36 12.26 -3.37
C TYR A 195 9.17 12.39 -2.45
N LEU A 196 8.11 13.04 -2.87
CA LEU A 196 6.87 13.14 -2.10
C LEU A 196 6.21 11.77 -1.94
N ILE A 197 6.03 11.01 -3.03
CA ILE A 197 5.46 9.66 -2.94
C ILE A 197 6.39 8.70 -2.19
N LEU A 198 7.71 8.83 -2.36
CA LEU A 198 8.69 8.05 -1.61
C LEU A 198 8.56 8.32 -0.10
N ALA A 199 8.44 9.59 0.31
CA ALA A 199 8.24 9.96 1.70
C ALA A 199 6.92 9.40 2.27
N LEU A 200 5.82 9.47 1.51
CA LEU A 200 4.52 8.90 1.89
C LEU A 200 4.58 7.37 1.99
N ALA A 201 5.25 6.70 1.06
CA ALA A 201 5.45 5.25 1.10
C ALA A 201 6.30 4.85 2.31
N LEU A 202 7.39 5.56 2.58
CA LEU A 202 8.23 5.31 3.76
C LEU A 202 7.48 5.58 5.07
N LEU A 203 6.63 6.62 5.11
CA LEU A 203 5.73 6.88 6.24
C LEU A 203 4.79 5.70 6.47
N THR A 204 4.14 5.20 5.41
CA THR A 204 3.27 4.02 5.48
C THR A 204 4.00 2.81 6.02
N ASN A 205 5.20 2.54 5.51
CA ASN A 205 6.04 1.44 5.98
C ASN A 205 6.43 1.61 7.46
N TRP A 206 6.89 2.80 7.85
CA TRP A 206 7.29 3.10 9.22
C TRP A 206 6.13 2.94 10.20
N VAL A 207 4.95 3.47 9.87
CA VAL A 207 3.73 3.32 10.70
C VAL A 207 3.36 1.85 10.83
N THR A 208 3.34 1.11 9.72
CA THR A 208 3.02 -0.33 9.71
C THR A 208 3.98 -1.13 10.59
N LEU A 209 5.29 -0.91 10.45
CA LEU A 209 6.31 -1.59 11.27
C LEU A 209 6.20 -1.22 12.76
N ARG A 210 5.86 0.04 13.05
CA ARG A 210 5.67 0.52 14.43
C ARG A 210 4.43 -0.11 15.06
N LEU A 211 3.30 -0.10 14.34
CA LEU A 211 2.03 -0.69 14.79
C LEU A 211 2.14 -2.20 15.01
N ARG A 212 2.85 -2.90 14.14
CA ARG A 212 3.07 -4.34 14.27
C ARG A 212 3.72 -4.73 15.60
N ARG A 213 4.57 -3.87 16.17
CA ARG A 213 5.22 -4.09 17.46
C ARG A 213 4.34 -3.74 18.66
N GLN A 214 3.24 -3.03 18.44
CA GLN A 214 2.30 -2.60 19.48
C GLN A 214 1.23 -3.66 19.77
N PRO A 215 0.45 -3.54 20.86
CA PRO A 215 -0.62 -4.47 21.18
C PRO A 215 -1.65 -4.62 20.06
N LEU A 216 -1.93 -3.53 19.32
CA LEU A 216 -2.87 -3.51 18.21
C LEU A 216 -2.42 -4.43 17.06
N GLY A 217 -1.17 -4.33 16.63
CA GLY A 217 -0.64 -5.17 15.56
C GLY A 217 -0.55 -6.64 15.95
N ARG A 218 -0.24 -6.92 17.22
CA ARG A 218 -0.28 -8.29 17.77
C ARG A 218 -1.70 -8.85 17.80
N ALA A 219 -2.71 -8.00 18.09
CA ALA A 219 -4.11 -8.40 18.03
C ALA A 219 -4.54 -8.73 16.60
N TRP A 220 -4.06 -7.99 15.58
CA TRP A 220 -4.29 -8.34 14.18
C TRP A 220 -3.67 -9.69 13.80
N GLU A 221 -2.40 -9.92 14.13
CA GLU A 221 -1.72 -11.18 13.85
C GLU A 221 -2.42 -12.36 14.55
N ALA A 222 -2.83 -12.20 15.81
CA ALA A 222 -3.56 -13.21 16.57
C ALA A 222 -4.95 -13.50 15.95
N MET A 223 -5.70 -12.45 15.60
CA MET A 223 -7.03 -12.57 14.98
C MET A 223 -6.97 -13.29 13.62
N ARG A 224 -5.90 -13.09 12.86
CA ARG A 224 -5.66 -13.76 11.59
C ARG A 224 -5.46 -15.28 11.77
N GLU A 225 -4.86 -15.72 12.87
CA GLU A 225 -4.66 -17.16 13.14
C GLU A 225 -5.96 -17.81 13.62
N ASP A 226 -6.62 -17.25 14.64
CA ASP A 226 -7.91 -17.74 15.16
C ASP A 226 -8.73 -16.64 15.83
N GLU A 227 -9.82 -16.24 15.17
CA GLU A 227 -10.75 -15.23 15.69
C GLU A 227 -11.51 -15.69 16.92
N VAL A 228 -11.83 -17.01 17.03
CA VAL A 228 -12.60 -17.55 18.15
C VAL A 228 -11.73 -17.60 19.40
N ALA A 229 -10.49 -18.04 19.26
CA ALA A 229 -9.53 -18.06 20.36
C ALA A 229 -9.25 -16.63 20.88
N CYS A 230 -9.09 -15.65 20.00
CA CYS A 230 -8.90 -14.24 20.39
C CYS A 230 -10.09 -13.71 21.20
N ARG A 231 -11.31 -14.06 20.79
CA ARG A 231 -12.53 -13.66 21.51
C ARG A 231 -12.58 -14.28 22.91
N ALA A 232 -12.18 -15.54 23.04
CA ALA A 232 -12.10 -16.24 24.34
C ALA A 232 -11.04 -15.60 25.26
N LEU A 233 -9.97 -15.03 24.71
CA LEU A 233 -8.93 -14.30 25.44
C LEU A 233 -9.29 -12.83 25.74
N GLY A 234 -10.51 -12.39 25.41
CA GLY A 234 -10.99 -11.02 25.71
C GLY A 234 -10.56 -9.96 24.70
N ILE A 235 -9.99 -10.33 23.54
CA ILE A 235 -9.66 -9.39 22.47
C ILE A 235 -10.95 -8.92 21.81
N ASN A 236 -11.16 -7.61 21.72
CA ASN A 236 -12.32 -7.04 21.03
C ASN A 236 -12.11 -7.11 19.51
N ILE A 237 -12.69 -8.14 18.89
CA ILE A 237 -12.57 -8.41 17.45
C ILE A 237 -13.13 -7.26 16.61
N THR A 238 -14.24 -6.64 17.04
CA THR A 238 -14.86 -5.53 16.33
C THR A 238 -13.89 -4.35 16.18
N VAL A 239 -13.33 -3.88 17.28
CA VAL A 239 -12.36 -2.79 17.28
C VAL A 239 -11.09 -3.18 16.49
N THR A 240 -10.64 -4.41 16.63
CA THR A 240 -9.45 -4.92 15.92
C THR A 240 -9.65 -4.91 14.40
N LYS A 241 -10.81 -5.36 13.91
CA LYS A 241 -11.16 -5.30 12.47
C LYS A 241 -11.28 -3.85 11.98
N LEU A 242 -12.05 -3.00 12.70
CA LEU A 242 -12.27 -1.61 12.31
C LEU A 242 -10.98 -0.81 12.26
N THR A 243 -10.05 -1.02 13.18
CA THR A 243 -8.75 -0.34 13.15
C THR A 243 -7.89 -0.76 11.97
N ALA A 244 -7.96 -2.03 11.53
CA ALA A 244 -7.27 -2.49 10.34
C ALA A 244 -7.85 -1.82 9.07
N PHE A 245 -9.18 -1.80 8.92
CA PHE A 245 -9.85 -1.12 7.81
C PHE A 245 -9.57 0.39 7.81
N ALA A 246 -9.68 1.06 8.96
CA ALA A 246 -9.44 2.50 9.06
C ALA A 246 -8.02 2.89 8.62
N LEU A 247 -7.01 2.15 9.11
CA LEU A 247 -5.61 2.45 8.77
C LEU A 247 -5.27 2.06 7.33
N GLY A 248 -5.75 0.93 6.85
CA GLY A 248 -5.61 0.54 5.45
C GLY A 248 -6.24 1.57 4.52
N ALA A 249 -7.48 1.99 4.81
CA ALA A 249 -8.20 3.02 4.07
C ALA A 249 -7.49 4.38 4.11
N MET A 250 -6.94 4.78 5.25
CA MET A 250 -6.19 6.04 5.40
C MET A 250 -5.01 6.11 4.41
N PHE A 251 -4.24 5.04 4.31
CA PHE A 251 -3.12 4.99 3.37
C PHE A 251 -3.59 4.91 1.91
N GLY A 252 -4.69 4.21 1.64
CA GLY A 252 -5.37 4.28 0.35
C GLY A 252 -5.79 5.70 -0.01
N GLY A 253 -6.33 6.45 0.96
CA GLY A 253 -6.71 7.85 0.80
C GLY A 253 -5.54 8.78 0.51
N PHE A 254 -4.40 8.60 1.18
CA PHE A 254 -3.19 9.38 0.87
C PHE A 254 -2.69 9.10 -0.55
N ALA A 255 -2.69 7.84 -0.98
CA ALA A 255 -2.33 7.49 -2.35
C ALA A 255 -3.30 8.12 -3.36
N GLY A 256 -4.61 8.14 -3.05
CA GLY A 256 -5.64 8.78 -3.87
C GLY A 256 -5.44 10.28 -4.02
N ALA A 257 -5.18 10.99 -2.92
CA ALA A 257 -4.87 12.41 -2.94
C ALA A 257 -3.61 12.71 -3.78
N PHE A 258 -2.58 11.89 -3.63
CA PHE A 258 -1.37 11.99 -4.44
C PHE A 258 -1.64 11.74 -5.93
N PHE A 259 -2.44 10.72 -6.27
CA PHE A 259 -2.81 10.42 -7.65
C PHE A 259 -3.56 11.59 -8.29
N ALA A 260 -4.56 12.15 -7.60
CA ALA A 260 -5.34 13.27 -8.09
C ALA A 260 -4.47 14.49 -8.39
N THR A 261 -3.52 14.81 -7.51
CA THR A 261 -2.62 15.95 -7.69
C THR A 261 -1.56 15.72 -8.79
N ARG A 262 -1.10 14.47 -8.97
CA ARG A 262 -0.17 14.11 -10.05
C ARG A 262 -0.82 14.24 -11.42
N GLN A 263 -2.01 13.67 -11.58
CA GLN A 263 -2.74 13.66 -12.86
C GLN A 263 -3.38 15.02 -13.17
N ALA A 264 -3.74 15.81 -12.14
CA ALA A 264 -4.57 17.02 -12.24
C ALA A 264 -5.95 16.78 -12.88
N PHE A 265 -6.33 15.52 -13.00
CA PHE A 265 -7.60 15.03 -13.53
C PHE A 265 -7.93 13.68 -12.89
N ILE A 266 -9.19 13.49 -12.51
CA ILE A 266 -9.71 12.22 -12.02
C ILE A 266 -11.06 11.91 -12.64
N SER A 267 -11.29 10.64 -12.98
CA SER A 267 -12.58 10.13 -13.45
C SER A 267 -12.94 8.85 -12.71
N PRO A 268 -14.23 8.49 -12.64
CA PRO A 268 -14.67 7.24 -12.01
C PRO A 268 -14.07 5.99 -12.67
N GLU A 269 -13.70 6.08 -13.94
CA GLU A 269 -13.08 4.99 -14.70
C GLU A 269 -11.68 4.62 -14.22
N SER A 270 -10.99 5.54 -13.52
CA SER A 270 -9.70 5.26 -12.91
C SER A 270 -9.78 4.34 -11.68
N PHE A 271 -10.99 4.09 -11.15
CA PHE A 271 -11.21 3.37 -9.90
C PHE A 271 -12.05 2.11 -10.11
N THR A 272 -11.64 1.28 -11.05
CA THR A 272 -12.32 0.01 -11.37
C THR A 272 -11.87 -1.12 -10.45
N PHE A 273 -12.66 -2.19 -10.43
CA PHE A 273 -12.29 -3.43 -9.73
C PHE A 273 -10.93 -3.99 -10.17
N ILE A 274 -10.54 -3.81 -11.43
CA ILE A 274 -9.25 -4.29 -11.95
C ILE A 274 -8.08 -3.69 -11.17
N GLU A 275 -8.17 -2.42 -10.79
CA GLU A 275 -7.17 -1.75 -9.96
C GLU A 275 -7.07 -2.40 -8.56
N SER A 276 -8.23 -2.70 -7.94
CA SER A 276 -8.25 -3.39 -6.65
C SER A 276 -7.65 -4.79 -6.74
N ALA A 277 -7.99 -5.53 -7.79
CA ALA A 277 -7.45 -6.86 -8.05
C ALA A 277 -5.92 -6.82 -8.29
N MET A 278 -5.42 -5.79 -8.97
CA MET A 278 -3.99 -5.60 -9.21
C MET A 278 -3.24 -5.31 -7.90
N ILE A 279 -3.78 -4.43 -7.04
CA ILE A 279 -3.18 -4.13 -5.73
C ILE A 279 -3.16 -5.40 -4.86
N LEU A 280 -4.27 -6.16 -4.84
CA LEU A 280 -4.32 -7.42 -4.12
C LEU A 280 -3.32 -8.44 -4.69
N ALA A 281 -3.21 -8.54 -6.01
CA ALA A 281 -2.24 -9.42 -6.66
C ALA A 281 -0.80 -9.11 -6.23
N ILE A 282 -0.43 -7.83 -6.15
CA ILE A 282 0.88 -7.38 -5.67
C ILE A 282 1.10 -7.84 -4.22
N VAL A 283 0.10 -7.74 -3.35
CA VAL A 283 0.20 -8.16 -1.94
C VAL A 283 0.35 -9.67 -1.82
N VAL A 284 -0.45 -10.44 -2.56
CA VAL A 284 -0.42 -11.90 -2.55
C VAL A 284 0.89 -12.41 -3.14
N LEU A 285 1.30 -11.87 -4.29
CA LEU A 285 2.54 -12.22 -4.97
C LEU A 285 3.77 -11.92 -4.11
N GLY A 286 3.79 -10.72 -3.49
CA GLY A 286 4.86 -10.31 -2.60
C GLY A 286 4.97 -11.15 -1.34
N GLY A 287 3.85 -11.70 -0.92
CA GLY A 287 3.68 -12.47 0.32
C GLY A 287 2.98 -11.64 1.41
N MET A 288 1.80 -12.09 1.77
CA MET A 288 0.95 -11.45 2.78
C MET A 288 1.69 -11.26 4.11
N GLY A 289 1.77 -10.01 4.58
CA GLY A 289 2.49 -9.61 5.79
C GLY A 289 3.96 -9.23 5.58
N SER A 290 4.51 -9.38 4.36
CA SER A 290 5.89 -9.00 4.03
C SER A 290 5.94 -7.63 3.36
N GLN A 291 6.56 -6.63 3.99
CA GLN A 291 6.70 -5.28 3.41
C GLN A 291 7.67 -5.28 2.22
N ILE A 292 8.80 -5.98 2.36
CA ILE A 292 9.82 -6.07 1.30
C ILE A 292 9.26 -6.86 0.10
N GLY A 293 8.53 -7.94 0.37
CA GLY A 293 7.90 -8.74 -0.67
C GLY A 293 6.93 -7.93 -1.52
N VAL A 294 6.07 -7.13 -0.89
CA VAL A 294 5.12 -6.25 -1.59
C VAL A 294 5.85 -5.21 -2.43
N ALA A 295 6.94 -4.61 -1.94
CA ALA A 295 7.72 -3.65 -2.72
C ALA A 295 8.37 -4.30 -3.96
N ILE A 296 8.95 -5.50 -3.81
CA ILE A 296 9.52 -6.25 -4.94
C ILE A 296 8.42 -6.65 -5.93
N ALA A 297 7.27 -7.13 -5.43
CA ALA A 297 6.16 -7.50 -6.29
C ALA A 297 5.62 -6.31 -7.09
N ALA A 298 5.47 -5.14 -6.47
CA ALA A 298 5.07 -3.91 -7.14
C ALA A 298 6.09 -3.50 -8.22
N LEU A 299 7.38 -3.58 -7.92
CA LEU A 299 8.44 -3.29 -8.88
C LEU A 299 8.38 -4.24 -10.09
N VAL A 300 8.23 -5.54 -9.85
CA VAL A 300 8.15 -6.56 -10.90
C VAL A 300 6.86 -6.42 -11.71
N MET A 301 5.73 -6.23 -11.04
CA MET A 301 4.43 -6.19 -11.69
C MET A 301 4.19 -4.89 -12.47
N ILE A 302 4.56 -3.75 -11.91
CA ILE A 302 4.36 -2.45 -12.56
C ILE A 302 5.57 -2.08 -13.42
N GLY A 303 6.77 -2.13 -12.85
CA GLY A 303 7.99 -1.80 -13.58
C GLY A 303 8.35 -2.82 -14.66
N GLY A 304 8.21 -4.12 -14.38
CA GLY A 304 8.48 -5.18 -15.34
C GLY A 304 7.54 -5.13 -16.56
N PHE A 305 6.26 -4.87 -16.34
CA PHE A 305 5.31 -4.76 -17.46
C PHE A 305 5.54 -3.54 -18.35
N GLU A 306 6.04 -2.45 -17.78
CA GLU A 306 6.35 -1.27 -18.57
C GLU A 306 7.61 -1.47 -19.43
N LEU A 307 8.58 -2.26 -18.94
CA LEU A 307 9.74 -2.68 -19.75
C LEU A 307 9.33 -3.55 -20.94
N PHE A 308 8.24 -4.31 -20.84
CA PHE A 308 7.69 -5.14 -21.91
C PHE A 308 6.50 -4.48 -22.62
N ARG A 309 6.49 -3.15 -22.73
CA ARG A 309 5.42 -2.38 -23.34
C ARG A 309 5.13 -2.76 -24.79
N ASP A 310 6.13 -3.17 -25.53
CA ASP A 310 6.01 -3.63 -26.91
C ASP A 310 5.18 -4.93 -27.04
N LEU A 311 4.97 -5.65 -25.94
CA LEU A 311 4.12 -6.84 -25.85
C LEU A 311 2.74 -6.53 -25.25
N ALA A 312 2.20 -5.35 -25.53
CA ALA A 312 0.94 -4.87 -24.91
C ALA A 312 -0.23 -5.86 -25.05
N GLU A 313 -0.34 -6.55 -26.18
CA GLU A 313 -1.38 -7.56 -26.44
C GLU A 313 -1.28 -8.78 -25.53
N TRP A 314 -0.08 -9.18 -25.16
CA TRP A 314 0.20 -10.35 -24.29
C TRP A 314 0.24 -10.00 -22.80
N ARG A 315 0.18 -8.72 -22.48
CA ARG A 315 0.34 -8.20 -21.10
C ARG A 315 -0.57 -8.90 -20.09
N MET A 316 -1.86 -9.03 -20.40
CA MET A 316 -2.84 -9.67 -19.52
C MET A 316 -2.58 -11.17 -19.36
N LEU A 317 -2.16 -11.85 -20.43
CA LEU A 317 -1.85 -13.27 -20.41
C LEU A 317 -0.59 -13.55 -19.61
N VAL A 318 0.45 -12.76 -19.82
CA VAL A 318 1.71 -12.86 -19.03
C VAL A 318 1.47 -12.56 -17.56
N PHE A 319 0.65 -11.55 -17.27
CA PHE A 319 0.25 -11.20 -15.91
C PHE A 319 -0.46 -12.38 -15.22
N GLY A 320 -1.54 -12.88 -15.82
CA GLY A 320 -2.31 -14.00 -15.26
C GLY A 320 -1.46 -15.27 -15.14
N GLY A 321 -0.67 -15.59 -16.18
CA GLY A 321 0.21 -16.75 -16.18
C GLY A 321 1.29 -16.66 -15.09
N THR A 322 1.92 -15.50 -14.92
CA THR A 322 2.92 -15.26 -13.87
C THR A 322 2.31 -15.41 -12.49
N MET A 323 1.09 -14.86 -12.27
CA MET A 323 0.36 -15.02 -11.02
C MET A 323 0.09 -16.49 -10.69
N VAL A 324 -0.47 -17.24 -11.65
CA VAL A 324 -0.76 -18.67 -11.46
C VAL A 324 0.53 -19.44 -11.20
N LEU A 325 1.58 -19.20 -11.98
CA LEU A 325 2.87 -19.87 -11.81
C LEU A 325 3.45 -19.66 -10.41
N ILE A 326 3.44 -18.42 -9.92
CA ILE A 326 3.99 -18.10 -8.59
C ILE A 326 3.11 -18.68 -7.50
N MET A 327 1.78 -18.64 -7.62
CA MET A 327 0.87 -19.24 -6.64
C MET A 327 1.04 -20.76 -6.55
N VAL A 328 1.30 -21.43 -7.69
CA VAL A 328 1.54 -22.89 -7.73
C VAL A 328 2.92 -23.25 -7.18
N LEU A 329 3.96 -22.52 -7.60
CA LEU A 329 5.34 -22.82 -7.20
C LEU A 329 5.68 -22.33 -5.79
N ARG A 330 5.12 -21.17 -5.38
CA ARG A 330 5.37 -20.54 -4.08
C ARG A 330 4.08 -19.98 -3.47
N PRO A 331 3.20 -20.79 -2.89
CA PRO A 331 1.92 -20.36 -2.34
C PRO A 331 2.06 -19.36 -1.17
N ARG A 332 3.28 -19.16 -0.64
CA ARG A 332 3.61 -18.17 0.39
C ARG A 332 4.09 -16.83 -0.16
N GLY A 333 4.10 -16.64 -1.49
CA GLY A 333 4.62 -15.47 -2.17
C GLY A 333 6.16 -15.47 -2.33
N LEU A 334 6.68 -14.41 -2.99
CA LEU A 334 8.11 -14.28 -3.33
C LEU A 334 9.01 -14.22 -2.08
N VAL A 335 8.58 -13.49 -1.05
CA VAL A 335 9.33 -13.29 0.21
C VAL A 335 8.47 -13.74 1.40
N GLY A 336 7.93 -14.95 1.32
CA GLY A 336 7.02 -15.52 2.31
C GLY A 336 7.70 -16.05 3.58
N THR A 337 8.47 -15.23 4.29
CA THR A 337 8.90 -15.55 5.65
C THR A 337 7.92 -14.97 6.64
N ARG A 338 7.00 -15.79 7.16
CA ARG A 338 6.24 -15.44 8.35
C ARG A 338 7.20 -15.36 9.53
N THR A 339 7.75 -14.19 9.80
CA THR A 339 8.43 -13.93 11.06
C THR A 339 7.38 -13.43 12.04
N PRO A 340 6.98 -14.23 13.05
CA PRO A 340 6.06 -13.75 14.07
C PRO A 340 6.69 -12.56 14.81
N SER A 341 5.86 -11.62 15.25
CA SER A 341 6.30 -10.44 16.01
C SER A 341 6.98 -10.83 17.33
N ILE A 342 6.65 -12.02 17.85
CA ILE A 342 7.25 -12.63 19.04
C ILE A 342 7.81 -13.99 18.64
N ALA A 343 9.14 -14.09 18.61
CA ALA A 343 9.79 -15.40 18.53
C ALA A 343 9.90 -15.98 19.95
N LEU A 344 9.26 -17.12 20.18
CA LEU A 344 9.52 -17.91 21.37
C LEU A 344 10.99 -18.34 21.32
N GLY A 345 11.77 -18.03 22.34
CA GLY A 345 13.17 -18.43 22.45
C GLY A 345 13.33 -19.95 22.32
N ARG A 346 14.55 -20.42 22.09
CA ARG A 346 14.86 -21.85 22.03
C ARG A 346 14.21 -22.56 23.22
N ARG A 347 13.51 -23.66 22.94
CA ARG A 347 13.04 -24.58 24.01
C ARG A 347 14.24 -24.91 24.88
N ARG A 348 14.27 -24.36 26.09
CA ARG A 348 15.13 -24.89 27.14
C ARG A 348 14.53 -26.24 27.52
N THR A 349 15.30 -27.31 27.40
CA THR A 349 14.97 -28.56 28.04
C THR A 349 14.77 -28.26 29.51
N ILE A 350 13.59 -28.61 30.02
CA ILE A 350 13.32 -28.53 31.48
C ILE A 350 14.25 -29.55 32.10
N ASP A 351 15.31 -29.08 32.70
CA ASP A 351 16.24 -29.94 33.46
C ASP A 351 15.58 -30.32 34.78
N ALA A 352 15.82 -31.54 35.25
CA ALA A 352 15.25 -32.03 36.51
C ALA A 352 15.54 -31.11 37.72
N SER A 353 16.57 -30.30 37.63
CA SER A 353 16.91 -29.25 38.62
C SER A 353 15.87 -28.13 38.77
N LEU A 354 14.93 -27.98 37.79
CA LEU A 354 13.84 -26.98 37.83
C LEU A 354 12.56 -27.54 38.46
N VAL A 355 12.46 -28.84 38.62
CA VAL A 355 11.38 -29.51 39.36
C VAL A 355 11.84 -29.58 40.82
N GLY A 356 11.63 -28.48 41.55
CA GLY A 356 11.85 -28.47 42.96
C GLY A 356 11.06 -29.59 43.62
N GLU A 357 11.74 -30.50 44.29
CA GLU A 357 11.10 -31.45 45.21
C GLU A 357 10.28 -30.63 46.22
N GLY A 358 8.93 -30.69 46.05
CA GLY A 358 8.01 -30.14 47.05
C GLY A 358 8.24 -30.83 48.37
N ARG A 359 8.82 -30.12 49.31
CA ARG A 359 8.75 -30.43 50.75
C ARG A 359 7.59 -29.65 51.35
#